data_a9ee609608d6a6b19aa1e1fff8df0bfd
#
_entry.id   a9ee609608d6a6b19aa1e1fff8df0bfd
#
_cell.length_a   1.000
_cell.length_b   1.000
_cell.length_c   1.000
_cell.angle_alpha   90.00
_cell.angle_beta   90.00
_cell.angle_gamma   90.00
#
_symmetry.space_group_name_H-M   'P 1'
#
loop_
_entity.id
_entity.type
_entity.pdbx_description
1 polymer ?
#
loop_
_entity_poly.entity_id
_entity_poly.type
_entity_poly.pdbx_seq_one_letter_code
_entity_poly.pdbx_strand_id
1 'polypeptide(L)'
;FMFKLLIEYPTHDEEHEIMRRVARTNPVATVEPVATLDDVLAMRKTLDAVHLDEKIELYILRLVLATRNPASCGLDELAPLIRFGASPRASIYLALAARGHALVRRRDYVVPDDVKAMLHDVLRHRIAISYRAEAEAANSDSLLDCIVERVPINNVGASHAAALD
;
A
#
# COMPACT_ATOMS: atom_id res chain seq x y z
N PHE A 1 -3.45 12.30 -1.76
CA PHE A 1 -3.01 11.58 -0.56
C PHE A 1 -2.25 10.32 -0.96
N MET A 2 -1.19 9.99 -0.21
CA MET A 2 -0.38 8.79 -0.47
C MET A 2 -1.01 7.56 0.18
N PHE A 3 -1.42 7.66 1.43
CA PHE A 3 -2.00 6.59 2.23
C PHE A 3 -3.46 6.86 2.61
N LYS A 4 -4.22 5.79 2.78
CA LYS A 4 -5.48 5.73 3.51
C LYS A 4 -5.33 4.67 4.60
N LEU A 5 -5.08 5.13 5.82
CA LEU A 5 -4.98 4.28 7.00
C LEU A 5 -6.38 4.03 7.57
N LEU A 6 -6.62 2.81 8.01
CA LEU A 6 -7.81 2.45 8.77
C LEU A 6 -7.44 2.51 10.25
N ILE A 7 -8.21 3.27 11.01
CA ILE A 7 -8.06 3.37 12.46
C ILE A 7 -9.32 2.76 13.06
N GLU A 8 -9.15 1.70 13.81
CA GLU A 8 -10.22 1.02 14.52
C GLU A 8 -10.42 1.64 15.90
N TYR A 9 -11.52 1.28 16.56
CA TYR A 9 -11.73 1.66 17.95
C TYR A 9 -10.67 1.00 18.84
N PRO A 10 -10.25 1.68 19.93
CA PRO A 10 -9.32 1.08 20.88
C PRO A 10 -9.93 -0.15 21.52
N THR A 11 -9.07 -1.08 21.91
CA THR A 11 -9.47 -2.21 22.77
C THR A 11 -9.92 -1.72 24.15
N HIS A 12 -10.63 -2.56 24.90
CA HIS A 12 -11.06 -2.24 26.27
C HIS A 12 -9.91 -1.74 27.15
N ASP A 13 -8.74 -2.37 27.06
CA ASP A 13 -7.58 -2.02 27.89
C ASP A 13 -6.94 -0.69 27.46
N GLU A 14 -6.88 -0.44 26.15
CA GLU A 14 -6.41 0.85 25.58
C GLU A 14 -7.39 1.98 25.96
N GLU A 15 -8.69 1.76 25.86
CA GLU A 15 -9.71 2.75 26.24
C GLU A 15 -9.63 3.07 27.74
N HIS A 16 -9.42 2.05 28.57
CA HIS A 16 -9.20 2.23 30.01
C HIS A 16 -7.95 3.08 30.29
N GLU A 17 -6.87 2.85 29.57
CA GLU A 17 -5.64 3.65 29.70
C GLU A 17 -5.85 5.09 29.22
N ILE A 18 -6.55 5.30 28.11
CA ILE A 18 -6.94 6.63 27.60
C ILE A 18 -7.75 7.37 28.67
N MET A 19 -8.75 6.71 29.25
CA MET A 19 -9.59 7.29 30.30
C MET A 19 -8.75 7.71 31.52
N ARG A 20 -7.81 6.87 31.96
CA ARG A 20 -6.91 7.18 33.07
C ARG A 20 -6.02 8.39 32.83
N ARG A 21 -5.55 8.56 31.59
CA ARG A 21 -4.67 9.68 31.20
C ARG A 21 -5.42 10.99 30.99
N VAL A 22 -6.60 10.94 30.39
CA VAL A 22 -7.28 12.12 29.85
C VAL A 22 -8.47 12.56 30.69
N ALA A 23 -9.11 11.68 31.47
CA ALA A 23 -10.28 12.04 32.29
C ALA A 23 -9.87 12.82 33.56
N ARG A 24 -9.28 14.01 33.32
CA ARG A 24 -8.87 14.97 34.36
C ARG A 24 -9.30 16.37 33.91
N THR A 25 -9.55 17.27 34.88
CA THR A 25 -9.98 18.64 34.60
C THR A 25 -8.92 19.49 33.90
N ASN A 26 -7.66 19.09 33.95
CA ASN A 26 -6.55 19.72 33.25
C ASN A 26 -5.58 18.65 32.72
N PRO A 27 -5.91 17.96 31.59
CA PRO A 27 -5.02 16.97 31.01
C PRO A 27 -3.82 17.69 30.38
N VAL A 28 -2.64 17.51 30.94
CA VAL A 28 -1.38 18.04 30.38
C VAL A 28 -0.77 16.95 29.50
N ALA A 29 -0.89 17.07 28.21
CA ALA A 29 -0.06 16.35 27.25
C ALA A 29 1.06 17.29 26.79
N THR A 30 2.23 17.19 27.40
CA THR A 30 3.45 17.85 26.89
C THR A 30 4.02 17.01 25.76
N VAL A 31 4.10 17.60 24.58
CA VAL A 31 4.74 16.99 23.41
C VAL A 31 6.03 17.75 23.16
N GLU A 32 7.15 17.04 23.21
CA GLU A 32 8.46 17.59 22.87
C GLU A 32 8.82 17.29 21.43
N PRO A 33 9.46 18.22 20.70
CA PRO A 33 9.92 17.95 19.35
C PRO A 33 10.99 16.87 19.34
N VAL A 34 10.83 15.86 18.48
CA VAL A 34 11.75 14.72 18.37
C VAL A 34 12.62 14.77 17.11
N ALA A 35 12.35 15.70 16.20
CA ALA A 35 13.09 15.89 14.96
C ALA A 35 13.02 17.34 14.49
N THR A 36 14.03 17.77 13.76
CA THR A 36 14.12 19.09 13.12
C THR A 36 13.69 18.99 11.64
N LEU A 37 13.52 20.15 10.99
CA LEU A 37 13.30 20.19 9.55
C LEU A 37 14.49 19.59 8.75
N ASP A 38 15.72 19.83 9.21
CA ASP A 38 16.92 19.29 8.58
C ASP A 38 16.97 17.76 8.69
N ASP A 39 16.53 17.19 9.81
CA ASP A 39 16.39 15.74 9.97
C ASP A 39 15.38 15.17 8.95
N VAL A 40 14.25 15.83 8.73
CA VAL A 40 13.27 15.40 7.72
C VAL A 40 13.86 15.46 6.31
N LEU A 41 14.63 16.50 5.98
CA LEU A 41 15.28 16.62 4.69
C LEU A 41 16.39 15.56 4.51
N ALA A 42 17.14 15.23 5.57
CA ALA A 42 18.11 14.16 5.58
C ALA A 42 17.43 12.78 5.38
N MET A 43 16.32 12.52 6.06
CA MET A 43 15.54 11.29 5.89
C MET A 43 15.06 11.10 4.46
N ARG A 44 14.62 12.16 3.76
CA ARG A 44 14.23 12.09 2.34
C ARG A 44 15.40 11.64 1.46
N LYS A 45 16.59 12.18 1.65
CA LYS A 45 17.79 11.77 0.91
C LYS A 45 18.15 10.31 1.17
N THR A 46 18.01 9.87 2.42
CA THR A 46 18.24 8.48 2.80
C THR A 46 17.22 7.55 2.14
N LEU A 47 15.95 7.97 2.07
CA LEU A 47 14.89 7.22 1.37
C LEU A 47 15.20 7.04 -0.11
N ASP A 48 15.67 8.09 -0.78
CA ASP A 48 16.01 8.05 -2.21
C ASP A 48 17.20 7.12 -2.49
N ALA A 49 18.10 6.92 -1.50
CA ALA A 49 19.23 6.01 -1.59
C ALA A 49 18.86 4.52 -1.41
N VAL A 50 17.65 4.20 -0.93
CA VAL A 50 17.20 2.80 -0.80
C VAL A 50 17.06 2.18 -2.19
N HIS A 51 17.79 1.09 -2.43
CA HIS A 51 17.79 0.41 -3.71
C HIS A 51 16.45 -0.26 -4.03
N LEU A 52 15.95 -0.04 -5.22
CA LEU A 52 14.75 -0.68 -5.77
C LEU A 52 15.16 -1.43 -7.04
N ASP A 53 15.24 -2.74 -6.95
CA ASP A 53 15.60 -3.61 -8.09
C ASP A 53 14.50 -3.59 -9.16
N GLU A 54 14.87 -3.65 -10.45
CA GLU A 54 13.94 -3.66 -11.57
C GLU A 54 12.86 -4.75 -11.46
N LYS A 55 13.20 -5.91 -10.89
CA LYS A 55 12.22 -6.99 -10.67
C LYS A 55 11.12 -6.58 -9.70
N ILE A 56 11.45 -5.78 -8.69
CA ILE A 56 10.47 -5.23 -7.76
C ILE A 56 9.65 -4.12 -8.42
N GLU A 57 10.26 -3.28 -9.25
CA GLU A 57 9.52 -2.28 -10.04
C GLU A 57 8.50 -2.95 -10.95
N LEU A 58 8.90 -4.00 -11.67
CA LEU A 58 8.01 -4.78 -12.53
C LEU A 58 6.92 -5.51 -11.73
N TYR A 59 7.22 -5.97 -10.51
CA TYR A 59 6.22 -6.55 -9.62
C TYR A 59 5.18 -5.51 -9.19
N ILE A 60 5.61 -4.32 -8.77
CA ILE A 60 4.71 -3.20 -8.46
C ILE A 60 3.81 -2.85 -9.64
N LEU A 61 4.39 -2.74 -10.85
CA LEU A 61 3.62 -2.45 -12.06
C LEU A 61 2.57 -3.51 -12.34
N ARG A 62 2.89 -4.81 -12.20
CA ARG A 62 1.93 -5.90 -12.38
C ARG A 62 0.79 -5.85 -11.38
N LEU A 63 1.07 -5.59 -10.11
CA LEU A 63 0.02 -5.42 -9.08
C LEU A 63 -0.95 -4.29 -9.46
N VAL A 64 -0.41 -3.14 -9.89
CA VAL A 64 -1.25 -1.99 -10.28
C VAL A 64 -2.00 -2.27 -11.59
N LEU A 65 -1.38 -2.92 -12.58
CA LEU A 65 -2.03 -3.30 -13.84
C LEU A 65 -3.15 -4.33 -13.60
N ALA A 66 -2.96 -5.29 -12.68
CA ALA A 66 -4.00 -6.24 -12.29
C ALA A 66 -5.26 -5.56 -11.76
N THR A 67 -5.16 -4.38 -11.15
CA THR A 67 -6.34 -3.59 -10.76
C THR A 67 -7.07 -2.96 -11.94
N ARG A 68 -6.40 -2.72 -13.08
CA ARG A 68 -6.98 -2.08 -14.28
C ARG A 68 -7.53 -3.08 -15.28
N ASN A 69 -6.80 -4.15 -15.46
CA ASN A 69 -7.14 -5.22 -16.38
C ASN A 69 -6.84 -6.58 -15.72
N PRO A 70 -7.70 -7.03 -14.79
CA PRO A 70 -7.52 -8.30 -14.09
C PRO A 70 -7.39 -9.49 -15.04
N ALA A 71 -8.17 -9.51 -16.13
CA ALA A 71 -8.15 -10.59 -17.11
C ALA A 71 -6.79 -10.78 -17.77
N SER A 72 -6.04 -9.70 -18.05
CA SER A 72 -4.68 -9.80 -18.60
C SER A 72 -3.66 -10.42 -17.62
N CYS A 73 -4.02 -10.53 -16.36
CA CYS A 73 -3.23 -11.12 -15.29
C CYS A 73 -3.75 -12.51 -14.86
N GLY A 74 -4.72 -13.09 -15.59
CA GLY A 74 -5.35 -14.36 -15.24
C GLY A 74 -6.29 -14.28 -14.04
N LEU A 75 -6.88 -13.11 -13.81
CA LEU A 75 -7.80 -12.81 -12.70
C LEU A 75 -9.18 -12.43 -13.26
N ASP A 76 -9.70 -13.21 -14.21
CA ASP A 76 -10.93 -12.92 -14.95
C ASP A 76 -12.12 -12.70 -14.03
N GLU A 77 -12.18 -13.41 -12.90
CA GLU A 77 -13.24 -13.31 -11.91
C GLU A 77 -13.27 -11.94 -11.19
N LEU A 78 -12.15 -11.21 -11.15
CA LEU A 78 -12.09 -9.87 -10.56
C LEU A 78 -12.54 -8.77 -11.53
N ALA A 79 -12.54 -9.03 -12.85
CA ALA A 79 -12.90 -8.04 -13.85
C ALA A 79 -14.31 -7.43 -13.64
N PRO A 80 -15.38 -8.19 -13.33
CA PRO A 80 -16.70 -7.63 -13.06
C PRO A 80 -16.81 -6.93 -11.69
N LEU A 81 -15.83 -7.10 -10.80
CA LEU A 81 -15.87 -6.57 -9.44
C LEU A 81 -15.16 -5.21 -9.33
N ILE A 82 -14.26 -4.89 -10.25
CA ILE A 82 -13.52 -3.62 -10.27
C ILE A 82 -14.12 -2.69 -11.32
N ARG A 83 -14.66 -1.56 -10.88
CA ARG A 83 -15.20 -0.52 -11.79
C ARG A 83 -14.07 0.36 -12.36
N PHE A 84 -13.15 0.78 -11.52
CA PHE A 84 -11.98 1.56 -11.90
C PHE A 84 -10.75 1.09 -11.14
N GLY A 85 -9.69 0.74 -11.88
CA GLY A 85 -8.40 0.39 -11.31
C GLY A 85 -7.56 1.61 -10.94
N ALA A 86 -6.46 1.36 -10.27
CA ALA A 86 -5.57 2.40 -9.75
C ALA A 86 -4.80 3.13 -10.86
N SER A 87 -4.62 4.45 -10.74
CA SER A 87 -3.89 5.29 -11.69
C SER A 87 -2.36 5.03 -11.61
N PRO A 88 -1.54 5.53 -12.59
CA PRO A 88 -0.08 5.42 -12.54
C PRO A 88 0.55 6.00 -11.27
N ARG A 89 -0.12 6.97 -10.62
CA ARG A 89 0.31 7.52 -9.33
C ARG A 89 0.38 6.45 -8.24
N ALA A 90 -0.40 5.38 -8.37
CA ALA A 90 -0.35 4.25 -7.44
C ALA A 90 0.99 3.52 -7.48
N SER A 91 1.56 3.28 -8.67
CA SER A 91 2.89 2.65 -8.81
C SER A 91 3.98 3.50 -8.16
N ILE A 92 3.94 4.83 -8.38
CA ILE A 92 4.90 5.77 -7.79
C ILE A 92 4.82 5.72 -6.26
N TYR A 93 3.61 5.80 -5.70
CA TYR A 93 3.45 5.82 -4.25
C TYR A 93 3.74 4.47 -3.60
N LEU A 94 3.45 3.37 -4.28
CA LEU A 94 3.77 2.04 -3.77
C LEU A 94 5.29 1.82 -3.74
N ALA A 95 6.02 2.28 -4.76
CA ALA A 95 7.49 2.25 -4.79
C ALA A 95 8.10 3.08 -3.65
N LEU A 96 7.60 4.32 -3.44
CA LEU A 96 8.06 5.17 -2.35
C LEU A 96 7.74 4.58 -0.97
N ALA A 97 6.53 4.02 -0.80
CA ALA A 97 6.10 3.40 0.44
C ALA A 97 6.93 2.15 0.77
N ALA A 98 7.21 1.31 -0.22
CA ALA A 98 8.05 0.13 -0.07
C ALA A 98 9.49 0.48 0.33
N ARG A 99 10.09 1.54 -0.25
CA ARG A 99 11.40 2.07 0.19
C ARG A 99 11.34 2.54 1.65
N GLY A 100 10.28 3.27 2.03
CA GLY A 100 10.08 3.72 3.40
C GLY A 100 9.96 2.55 4.38
N HIS A 101 9.21 1.51 4.01
CA HIS A 101 9.07 0.32 4.84
C HIS A 101 10.39 -0.43 5.00
N ALA A 102 11.18 -0.59 3.93
CA ALA A 102 12.51 -1.19 3.98
C ALA A 102 13.45 -0.41 4.92
N LEU A 103 13.44 0.94 4.81
CA LEU A 103 14.27 1.82 5.65
C LEU A 103 13.90 1.69 7.14
N VAL A 104 12.62 1.70 7.49
CA VAL A 104 12.14 1.47 8.87
C VAL A 104 12.57 0.10 9.38
N ARG A 105 12.66 -0.89 8.50
CA ARG A 105 13.18 -2.24 8.78
C ARG A 105 14.72 -2.31 8.75
N ARG A 106 15.42 -1.15 8.68
CA ARG A 106 16.88 -1.01 8.66
C ARG A 106 17.54 -1.74 7.48
N ARG A 107 16.91 -1.70 6.31
CA ARG A 107 17.42 -2.23 5.05
C ARG A 107 17.62 -1.11 4.04
N ASP A 108 18.65 -1.21 3.24
CA ASP A 108 19.00 -0.30 2.15
C ASP A 108 18.52 -0.81 0.78
N TYR A 109 17.69 -1.87 0.77
CA TYR A 109 17.04 -2.44 -0.41
C TYR A 109 15.62 -2.91 -0.11
N VAL A 110 14.77 -2.85 -1.14
CA VAL A 110 13.37 -3.28 -1.09
C VAL A 110 13.25 -4.77 -1.40
N VAL A 111 12.39 -5.46 -0.65
CA VAL A 111 11.98 -6.85 -0.92
C VAL A 111 10.48 -6.90 -1.23
N PRO A 112 9.97 -7.99 -1.85
CA PRO A 112 8.53 -8.11 -2.17
C PRO A 112 7.61 -7.92 -0.98
N ASP A 113 8.03 -8.33 0.21
CA ASP A 113 7.21 -8.19 1.42
C ASP A 113 7.02 -6.73 1.85
N ASP A 114 7.94 -5.82 1.50
CA ASP A 114 7.75 -4.39 1.71
C ASP A 114 6.63 -3.84 0.84
N VAL A 115 6.55 -4.31 -0.42
CA VAL A 115 5.49 -3.95 -1.35
C VAL A 115 4.14 -4.45 -0.84
N LYS A 116 4.07 -5.71 -0.41
CA LYS A 116 2.85 -6.32 0.13
C LYS A 116 2.37 -5.60 1.40
N ALA A 117 3.28 -5.27 2.31
CA ALA A 117 2.96 -4.59 3.56
C ALA A 117 2.32 -3.21 3.33
N MET A 118 2.70 -2.51 2.25
CA MET A 118 2.20 -1.16 1.95
C MET A 118 1.04 -1.14 0.96
N LEU A 119 0.69 -2.28 0.36
CA LEU A 119 -0.26 -2.38 -0.74
C LEU A 119 -1.62 -1.80 -0.39
N HIS A 120 -2.23 -2.25 0.70
CA HIS A 120 -3.57 -1.86 1.11
C HIS A 120 -3.67 -0.37 1.40
N ASP A 121 -2.75 0.16 2.18
CA ASP A 121 -2.76 1.58 2.58
C ASP A 121 -2.57 2.52 1.38
N VAL A 122 -1.83 2.07 0.36
CA VAL A 122 -1.62 2.84 -0.87
C VAL A 122 -2.76 2.66 -1.87
N LEU A 123 -3.34 1.46 -2.02
CA LEU A 123 -4.26 1.15 -3.11
C LEU A 123 -5.73 1.15 -2.74
N ARG A 124 -6.13 0.90 -1.48
CA ARG A 124 -7.56 0.73 -1.11
C ARG A 124 -8.46 1.91 -1.49
N HIS A 125 -7.92 3.12 -1.55
CA HIS A 125 -8.66 4.34 -1.93
C HIS A 125 -8.46 4.75 -3.39
N ARG A 126 -7.79 3.90 -4.18
CA ARG A 126 -7.44 4.17 -5.59
C ARG A 126 -8.13 3.23 -6.54
N ILE A 127 -8.80 2.23 -6.03
CA ILE A 127 -9.67 1.32 -6.78
C ILE A 127 -11.12 1.60 -6.39
N ALA A 128 -12.00 1.59 -7.39
CA ALA A 128 -13.43 1.69 -7.18
C ALA A 128 -14.06 0.33 -7.50
N ILE A 129 -14.78 -0.22 -6.54
CA ILE A 129 -15.51 -1.48 -6.71
C ILE A 129 -16.80 -1.24 -7.49
N SER A 130 -17.32 -2.29 -8.09
CA SER A 130 -18.59 -2.27 -8.80
C SER A 130 -19.77 -2.55 -7.84
N TYR A 131 -21.00 -2.24 -8.28
CA TYR A 131 -22.22 -2.63 -7.55
C TYR A 131 -22.33 -4.15 -7.35
N ARG A 132 -21.77 -4.93 -8.28
CA ARG A 132 -21.72 -6.39 -8.14
C ARG A 132 -20.83 -6.79 -6.97
N ALA A 133 -19.67 -6.17 -6.81
CA ALA A 133 -18.78 -6.41 -5.67
C ALA A 133 -19.48 -6.08 -4.33
N GLU A 134 -20.21 -4.95 -4.28
CA GLU A 134 -21.00 -4.58 -3.10
C GLU A 134 -22.08 -5.62 -2.78
N ALA A 135 -22.79 -6.12 -3.80
CA ALA A 135 -23.81 -7.17 -3.64
C ALA A 135 -23.23 -8.51 -3.17
N GLU A 136 -21.99 -8.82 -3.54
CA GLU A 136 -21.24 -10.00 -3.12
C GLU A 136 -20.48 -9.77 -1.77
N ALA A 137 -20.69 -8.64 -1.08
CA ALA A 137 -20.03 -8.20 0.14
C ALA A 137 -18.48 -8.14 0.01
N ALA A 138 -17.96 -8.00 -1.21
CA ALA A 138 -16.56 -7.77 -1.45
C ALA A 138 -16.20 -6.29 -1.23
N ASN A 139 -14.99 -6.03 -0.76
CA ASN A 139 -14.46 -4.69 -0.56
C ASN A 139 -13.09 -4.52 -1.26
N SER A 140 -12.57 -3.30 -1.27
CA SER A 140 -11.29 -3.02 -1.91
C SER A 140 -10.14 -3.87 -1.34
N ASP A 141 -10.14 -4.12 -0.03
CA ASP A 141 -9.07 -4.88 0.61
C ASP A 141 -9.11 -6.36 0.23
N SER A 142 -10.31 -6.99 0.19
CA SER A 142 -10.44 -8.38 -0.24
C SER A 142 -10.04 -8.60 -1.71
N LEU A 143 -10.30 -7.61 -2.59
CA LEU A 143 -9.85 -7.68 -3.98
C LEU A 143 -8.33 -7.52 -4.09
N LEU A 144 -7.71 -6.68 -3.26
CA LEU A 144 -6.27 -6.51 -3.20
C LEU A 144 -5.59 -7.76 -2.66
N ASP A 145 -6.19 -8.46 -1.68
CA ASP A 145 -5.69 -9.75 -1.18
C ASP A 145 -5.63 -10.78 -2.32
N CYS A 146 -6.71 -10.93 -3.09
CA CYS A 146 -6.71 -11.83 -4.25
C CYS A 146 -5.62 -11.46 -5.28
N ILE A 147 -5.40 -10.17 -5.53
CA ILE A 147 -4.38 -9.71 -6.48
C ILE A 147 -2.98 -10.06 -5.96
N VAL A 148 -2.68 -9.77 -4.69
CA VAL A 148 -1.35 -9.99 -4.12
C VAL A 148 -0.98 -11.46 -4.00
N GLU A 149 -1.96 -12.32 -3.75
CA GLU A 149 -1.76 -13.77 -3.66
C GLU A 149 -1.46 -14.41 -5.02
N ARG A 150 -2.08 -13.90 -6.09
CA ARG A 150 -2.00 -14.54 -7.41
C ARG A 150 -1.01 -13.90 -8.36
N VAL A 151 -0.68 -12.62 -8.20
CA VAL A 151 0.31 -11.97 -9.06
C VAL A 151 1.72 -12.44 -8.67
N PRO A 152 2.43 -13.19 -9.54
CA PRO A 152 3.72 -13.77 -9.21
C PRO A 152 4.81 -12.71 -9.14
N ILE A 153 5.75 -12.87 -8.21
CA ILE A 153 6.93 -12.02 -8.07
C ILE A 153 7.88 -12.23 -9.25
N ASN A 154 8.01 -13.46 -9.73
CA ASN A 154 9.04 -13.91 -10.69
C ASN A 154 8.44 -14.33 -12.05
N ASN A 155 7.92 -13.39 -12.87
CA ASN A 155 7.70 -13.63 -14.30
C ASN A 155 8.34 -12.51 -15.12
N VAL A 156 9.66 -12.44 -15.14
CA VAL A 156 10.43 -11.72 -16.16
C VAL A 156 10.60 -12.70 -17.31
N GLY A 157 9.66 -12.76 -18.26
CA GLY A 157 9.88 -13.58 -19.44
C GLY A 157 8.74 -13.90 -20.38
N ALA A 158 7.49 -13.54 -20.14
CA ALA A 158 6.40 -14.05 -20.98
C ALA A 158 5.43 -13.07 -21.64
N SER A 159 5.55 -11.75 -21.51
CA SER A 159 4.53 -10.84 -22.08
C SER A 159 5.02 -9.50 -22.62
N HIS A 160 6.25 -9.43 -23.14
CA HIS A 160 6.66 -8.22 -23.89
C HIS A 160 6.32 -8.29 -25.39
N ALA A 161 5.69 -9.38 -25.85
CA ALA A 161 5.38 -9.61 -27.28
C ALA A 161 3.91 -9.31 -27.68
N ALA A 162 3.02 -9.01 -26.75
CA ALA A 162 1.57 -8.93 -27.05
C ALA A 162 0.92 -7.54 -26.84
N ALA A 163 1.69 -6.48 -26.61
CA ALA A 163 1.14 -5.15 -26.31
C ALA A 163 1.52 -4.05 -27.32
N LEU A 164 1.97 -4.41 -28.52
CA LEU A 164 2.33 -3.46 -29.61
C LEU A 164 1.69 -3.85 -30.96
N ASP A 165 0.44 -4.34 -30.97
CA ASP A 165 -0.40 -4.38 -32.16
C ASP A 165 -1.73 -3.70 -31.88
#